data_d5cdbdaa0b3749cdf43c4503d7e73c21
#
_entry.id   d5cdbdaa0b3749cdf43c4503d7e73c21
#
_cell.length_a   1.000
_cell.length_b   1.000
_cell.length_c   1.000
_cell.angle_alpha   90.00
_cell.angle_beta   90.00
_cell.angle_gamma   90.00
#
_symmetry.space_group_name_H-M   'P 1'
#
loop_
_entity.id
_entity.type
_entity.pdbx_description
1 polymer ?
#
loop_
_entity_poly.entity_id
_entity_poly.type
_entity_poly.pdbx_seq_one_letter_code
_entity_poly.pdbx_strand_id
1 'polypeptide(L)'
;MKIAIDKDVDRNKLKKDNDYVYVFEDGEKISDLVKTNMYCINKDYLQFVDINLTKYPIKCIKKANIEDKDYDVIPPIKDHKIGIIIPNFNYEHTIEKCLNSILEQTYKNFEIIFVDDMSTDNSVFIAMKYLSKFGKDSWQRNKLKIVELEQKRYNGGARNEGYLHLSDDVEYVFCVDSDDWLYDKHSLEKINTSLRMNPDVLFVGLAEYDGNTTINDSRIPTYLDKYEAIEGWSGVGKVIKKELAMKQECLYDEGTLKEDRNQHFKICINMKDFAVLSEPVYVWNRTNTKSVTTIRDKIIWGTSTIRNYADTLKLYLTYKGQDERIDSIMKQRVKLTKEEVENGGDAQW
;
A
#
# COMPACT_ATOMS: atom_id res chain seq x y z
N MET A 1 -2.42 7.29 19.98
CA MET A 1 -1.69 8.58 19.94
C MET A 1 -2.26 9.51 21.01
N LYS A 2 -1.43 10.06 21.90
CA LYS A 2 -1.86 11.08 22.89
C LYS A 2 -1.34 12.43 22.38
N ILE A 3 -2.20 13.43 22.34
CA ILE A 3 -1.81 14.80 22.00
C ILE A 3 -1.37 15.45 23.31
N ALA A 4 -0.11 15.83 23.41
CA ALA A 4 0.39 16.65 24.50
C ALA A 4 0.30 18.11 24.08
N ILE A 5 -0.55 18.84 24.74
CA ILE A 5 -0.71 20.28 24.55
C ILE A 5 -0.10 20.96 25.75
N ASP A 6 0.93 21.86 25.49
CA ASP A 6 1.42 22.86 26.38
C ASP A 6 2.55 22.54 27.38
N LYS A 7 3.03 23.64 28.00
CA LYS A 7 4.25 23.84 28.81
C LYS A 7 4.41 22.93 30.02
N ASP A 8 3.35 22.24 30.43
CA ASP A 8 3.30 21.42 31.64
C ASP A 8 3.61 19.92 31.39
N VAL A 9 3.95 19.54 30.15
CA VAL A 9 4.25 18.15 29.83
C VAL A 9 5.71 17.84 30.11
N ASP A 10 5.96 16.85 30.96
CA ASP A 10 7.31 16.35 31.23
C ASP A 10 7.97 15.81 29.95
N ARG A 11 8.85 16.63 29.36
CA ARG A 11 9.56 16.33 28.10
C ARG A 11 10.39 15.03 28.19
N ASN A 12 10.85 14.64 29.38
CA ASN A 12 11.58 13.39 29.57
C ASN A 12 10.68 12.17 29.52
N LYS A 13 9.45 12.34 29.91
CA LYS A 13 8.41 11.28 29.83
C LYS A 13 7.95 11.08 28.40
N LEU A 14 7.80 12.17 27.63
CA LEU A 14 7.46 12.14 26.22
C LEU A 14 8.53 11.46 25.35
N LYS A 15 9.82 11.63 25.69
CA LYS A 15 10.94 11.01 24.98
C LYS A 15 10.96 9.47 25.08
N LYS A 16 10.24 8.89 26.02
CA LYS A 16 10.19 7.44 26.24
C LYS A 16 8.95 6.77 25.65
N ASP A 17 7.96 7.57 25.25
CA ASP A 17 6.65 7.05 24.84
C ASP A 17 6.39 7.49 23.39
N ASN A 18 6.54 6.56 22.45
CA ASN A 18 6.49 6.80 21.00
C ASN A 18 5.12 7.23 20.46
N ASP A 19 4.12 7.42 21.32
CA ASP A 19 2.73 7.64 20.95
C ASP A 19 2.24 9.08 21.13
N TYR A 20 3.13 10.06 21.25
CA TYR A 20 2.75 11.44 21.51
C TYR A 20 2.95 12.37 20.33
N VAL A 21 2.01 13.27 20.13
CA VAL A 21 2.17 14.47 19.29
C VAL A 21 2.56 15.62 20.21
N TYR A 22 3.69 16.23 19.95
CA TYR A 22 4.10 17.44 20.66
C TYR A 22 3.63 18.67 19.89
N VAL A 23 2.92 19.55 20.56
CA VAL A 23 2.53 20.86 20.03
C VAL A 23 3.52 21.89 20.53
N PHE A 24 4.14 22.62 19.62
CA PHE A 24 5.14 23.63 19.94
C PHE A 24 4.66 25.03 19.59
N GLU A 25 5.20 26.05 20.26
CA GLU A 25 5.00 27.45 19.95
C GLU A 25 6.13 27.99 19.08
N ASP A 26 5.86 29.03 18.28
CA ASP A 26 6.89 29.67 17.47
C ASP A 26 8.09 30.08 18.30
N GLY A 27 9.29 29.69 17.86
CA GLY A 27 10.56 29.97 18.56
C GLY A 27 11.09 28.82 19.41
N GLU A 28 10.39 27.71 19.59
CA GLU A 28 10.94 26.51 20.23
C GLU A 28 11.81 25.70 19.24
N LYS A 29 12.95 25.19 19.73
CA LYS A 29 13.85 24.34 18.91
C LYS A 29 13.33 22.92 18.88
N ILE A 30 13.02 22.43 17.69
CA ILE A 30 12.52 21.07 17.43
C ILE A 30 13.66 20.04 17.38
N SER A 31 14.91 20.47 17.16
CA SER A 31 16.07 19.60 16.97
C SER A 31 16.24 18.51 18.04
N ASP A 32 15.83 18.76 19.27
CA ASP A 32 15.90 17.80 20.37
C ASP A 32 14.70 16.84 20.43
N LEU A 33 13.61 17.18 19.78
CA LEU A 33 12.36 16.41 19.77
C LEU A 33 12.31 15.41 18.63
N VAL A 34 12.95 15.72 17.51
CA VAL A 34 12.93 14.89 16.28
C VAL A 34 13.74 13.60 16.41
N LYS A 35 14.62 13.48 17.39
CA LYS A 35 15.33 12.23 17.70
C LYS A 35 14.43 11.11 18.25
N THR A 36 13.21 11.44 18.56
CA THR A 36 12.20 10.51 19.08
C THR A 36 11.01 10.55 18.15
N ASN A 37 10.56 9.51 17.53
CA ASN A 37 9.39 9.34 16.68
C ASN A 37 8.14 10.16 17.08
N MET A 38 8.31 11.45 17.35
CA MET A 38 7.26 12.37 17.80
C MET A 38 6.81 13.25 16.65
N TYR A 39 5.52 13.52 16.57
CA TYR A 39 4.94 14.49 15.65
C TYR A 39 4.92 15.84 16.34
N CYS A 40 5.45 16.86 15.67
CA CYS A 40 5.38 18.23 16.13
C CYS A 40 4.33 18.99 15.33
N ILE A 41 3.38 19.60 16.02
CA ILE A 41 2.35 20.45 15.41
C ILE A 41 2.48 21.83 16.02
N ASN A 42 2.55 22.87 15.18
CA ASN A 42 2.48 24.25 15.68
C ASN A 42 1.09 24.51 16.26
N LYS A 43 1.04 25.17 17.41
CA LYS A 43 -0.19 25.50 18.16
C LYS A 43 -1.21 26.26 17.29
N ASP A 44 -0.75 27.16 16.43
CA ASP A 44 -1.61 27.97 15.56
C ASP A 44 -2.34 27.11 14.49
N TYR A 45 -1.87 25.91 14.23
CA TYR A 45 -2.47 24.95 13.29
C TYR A 45 -3.34 23.89 13.96
N LEU A 46 -3.42 23.88 15.31
CA LEU A 46 -4.27 22.94 16.06
C LEU A 46 -5.74 23.01 15.66
N GLN A 47 -6.24 24.20 15.31
CA GLN A 47 -7.61 24.40 14.84
C GLN A 47 -7.91 23.69 13.51
N PHE A 48 -6.89 23.32 12.74
CA PHE A 48 -7.00 22.61 11.46
C PHE A 48 -6.74 21.12 11.60
N VAL A 49 -6.33 20.66 12.77
CA VAL A 49 -6.07 19.24 13.04
C VAL A 49 -7.36 18.63 13.55
N ASP A 50 -7.98 17.77 12.76
CA ASP A 50 -9.10 16.98 13.24
C ASP A 50 -8.63 16.16 14.46
N ILE A 51 -9.28 16.36 15.62
CA ILE A 51 -9.02 15.61 16.86
C ILE A 51 -9.10 14.09 16.65
N ASN A 52 -9.78 13.64 15.60
CA ASN A 52 -9.79 12.24 15.18
C ASN A 52 -8.41 11.68 14.77
N LEU A 53 -7.39 12.54 14.59
CA LEU A 53 -5.99 12.10 14.45
C LEU A 53 -5.49 11.22 15.59
N THR A 54 -6.05 11.42 16.79
CA THR A 54 -5.72 10.58 17.95
C THR A 54 -6.19 9.13 17.76
N LYS A 55 -7.10 8.90 16.82
CA LYS A 55 -7.68 7.59 16.53
C LYS A 55 -6.79 6.74 15.59
N TYR A 56 -5.90 7.38 14.83
CA TYR A 56 -5.11 6.73 13.79
C TYR A 56 -3.64 7.13 13.91
N PRO A 57 -2.81 6.35 14.61
CA PRO A 57 -1.38 6.64 14.74
C PRO A 57 -0.72 6.54 13.38
N ILE A 58 -0.22 7.66 12.90
CA ILE A 58 0.52 7.78 11.65
C ILE A 58 1.98 8.01 11.99
N LYS A 59 2.88 7.14 11.53
CA LYS A 59 4.30 7.43 11.52
C LYS A 59 4.67 7.96 10.14
N CYS A 60 4.86 9.26 10.00
CA CYS A 60 5.49 9.86 8.84
C CYS A 60 6.99 9.90 9.04
N ILE A 61 7.73 9.26 8.15
CA ILE A 61 9.18 9.25 8.21
C ILE A 61 9.69 10.09 7.05
N LYS A 62 9.78 11.40 7.26
CA LYS A 62 10.64 12.25 6.46
C LYS A 62 12.02 12.25 7.09
N LYS A 63 13.06 11.84 6.37
CA LYS A 63 14.42 12.26 6.67
C LYS A 63 14.52 13.74 6.28
N ALA A 64 14.00 14.61 7.15
CA ALA A 64 14.32 16.01 7.05
C ALA A 64 15.72 16.17 7.62
N ASN A 65 16.67 16.69 6.82
CA ASN A 65 17.74 17.49 7.37
C ASN A 65 17.05 18.74 7.91
N ILE A 66 16.60 18.69 9.15
CA ILE A 66 15.91 19.77 9.82
C ILE A 66 17.00 20.76 10.21
N GLU A 67 17.30 21.69 9.34
CA GLU A 67 17.83 22.97 9.75
C GLU A 67 16.68 23.69 10.47
N ASP A 68 16.95 24.42 11.54
CA ASP A 68 16.02 25.10 12.49
C ASP A 68 14.95 26.04 11.85
N LYS A 69 14.69 25.96 10.56
CA LYS A 69 13.80 26.82 9.78
C LYS A 69 12.64 26.12 9.07
N ASP A 70 12.67 24.78 8.93
CA ASP A 70 11.63 24.05 8.22
C ASP A 70 10.79 23.26 9.23
N TYR A 71 9.83 23.93 9.82
CA TYR A 71 8.77 23.27 10.57
C TYR A 71 7.88 22.53 9.60
N ASP A 72 7.85 21.20 9.67
CA ASP A 72 6.84 20.42 8.97
C ASP A 72 5.48 20.71 9.61
N VAL A 73 4.85 21.78 9.14
CA VAL A 73 3.44 22.04 9.42
C VAL A 73 2.67 20.85 8.88
N ILE A 74 1.93 20.15 9.74
CA ILE A 74 1.02 19.11 9.27
C ILE A 74 -0.04 19.81 8.41
N PRO A 75 -0.06 19.62 7.10
CA PRO A 75 -1.02 20.29 6.23
C PRO A 75 -2.44 19.82 6.58
N PRO A 76 -3.46 20.64 6.28
CA PRO A 76 -4.84 20.22 6.41
C PRO A 76 -5.08 18.91 5.63
N ILE A 77 -6.01 18.09 6.09
CA ILE A 77 -6.40 16.87 5.39
C ILE A 77 -6.98 17.29 4.04
N LYS A 78 -6.30 16.88 2.95
CA LYS A 78 -6.80 17.01 1.60
C LYS A 78 -7.67 15.81 1.27
N ASP A 79 -8.73 16.03 0.53
CA ASP A 79 -9.59 14.97 0.04
C ASP A 79 -9.00 14.37 -1.25
N HIS A 80 -8.02 13.45 -1.11
CA HIS A 80 -7.32 12.82 -2.23
C HIS A 80 -8.21 11.82 -2.95
N LYS A 81 -8.31 11.89 -4.27
CA LYS A 81 -9.00 10.85 -5.02
C LYS A 81 -8.15 9.58 -5.11
N ILE A 82 -8.70 8.47 -4.63
CA ILE A 82 -8.05 7.16 -4.57
C ILE A 82 -8.60 6.27 -5.68
N GLY A 83 -7.74 5.79 -6.56
CA GLY A 83 -8.05 4.74 -7.55
C GLY A 83 -7.84 3.36 -6.93
N ILE A 84 -8.90 2.57 -6.86
CA ILE A 84 -8.83 1.20 -6.37
C ILE A 84 -8.79 0.27 -7.57
N ILE A 85 -7.71 -0.53 -7.68
CA ILE A 85 -7.56 -1.51 -8.77
C ILE A 85 -7.79 -2.90 -8.20
N ILE A 86 -8.71 -3.63 -8.82
CA ILE A 86 -9.08 -5.00 -8.45
C ILE A 86 -8.73 -5.93 -9.60
N PRO A 87 -7.56 -6.61 -9.57
CA PRO A 87 -7.26 -7.66 -10.54
C PRO A 87 -8.13 -8.88 -10.24
N ASN A 88 -8.70 -9.50 -11.27
CA ASN A 88 -9.58 -10.65 -11.12
C ASN A 88 -9.25 -11.77 -12.10
N PHE A 89 -9.28 -13.00 -11.59
CA PHE A 89 -9.30 -14.21 -12.42
C PHE A 89 -9.94 -15.37 -11.65
N ASN A 90 -11.19 -15.71 -11.99
CA ASN A 90 -11.93 -16.83 -11.40
C ASN A 90 -12.14 -16.73 -9.87
N TYR A 91 -12.61 -15.58 -9.40
CA TYR A 91 -12.88 -15.29 -7.98
C TYR A 91 -14.38 -15.11 -7.66
N GLU A 92 -15.29 -15.84 -8.36
CA GLU A 92 -16.74 -15.73 -8.14
C GLU A 92 -17.19 -15.91 -6.68
N HIS A 93 -16.39 -16.68 -5.89
CA HIS A 93 -16.73 -16.98 -4.50
C HIS A 93 -16.33 -15.89 -3.50
N THR A 94 -15.45 -14.97 -3.87
CA THR A 94 -14.88 -13.97 -2.95
C THR A 94 -15.13 -12.54 -3.38
N ILE A 95 -15.26 -12.29 -4.69
CA ILE A 95 -15.38 -10.92 -5.26
C ILE A 95 -16.55 -10.13 -4.68
N GLU A 96 -17.66 -10.78 -4.31
CA GLU A 96 -18.79 -10.09 -3.69
C GLU A 96 -18.41 -9.48 -2.34
N LYS A 97 -17.62 -10.17 -1.52
CA LYS A 97 -17.12 -9.66 -0.24
C LYS A 97 -16.16 -8.49 -0.44
N CYS A 98 -15.25 -8.60 -1.41
CA CYS A 98 -14.33 -7.53 -1.80
C CYS A 98 -15.11 -6.26 -2.16
N LEU A 99 -16.03 -6.35 -3.11
CA LEU A 99 -16.82 -5.20 -3.59
C LEU A 99 -17.74 -4.60 -2.52
N ASN A 100 -18.36 -5.42 -1.65
CA ASN A 100 -19.15 -4.93 -0.54
C ASN A 100 -18.31 -4.11 0.44
N SER A 101 -17.11 -4.57 0.79
CA SER A 101 -16.22 -3.86 1.71
C SER A 101 -15.85 -2.46 1.22
N ILE A 102 -15.75 -2.27 -0.11
CA ILE A 102 -15.47 -0.97 -0.73
C ILE A 102 -16.75 -0.11 -0.82
N LEU A 103 -17.90 -0.72 -1.14
CA LEU A 103 -19.18 -0.03 -1.19
C LEU A 103 -19.55 0.60 0.15
N GLU A 104 -19.24 -0.07 1.25
CA GLU A 104 -19.55 0.34 2.62
C GLU A 104 -18.64 1.43 3.17
N GLN A 105 -17.56 1.82 2.47
CA GLN A 105 -16.63 2.83 2.95
C GLN A 105 -17.30 4.18 3.23
N THR A 106 -16.94 4.81 4.35
CA THR A 106 -17.39 6.17 4.72
C THR A 106 -16.74 7.22 3.83
N TYR A 107 -15.48 7.04 3.47
CA TYR A 107 -14.78 7.88 2.51
C TYR A 107 -15.35 7.69 1.11
N LYS A 108 -15.61 8.81 0.40
CA LYS A 108 -16.36 8.77 -0.87
C LYS A 108 -15.56 9.22 -2.09
N ASN A 109 -14.38 9.79 -1.92
CA ASN A 109 -13.58 10.26 -3.06
C ASN A 109 -12.66 9.16 -3.60
N PHE A 110 -13.25 8.15 -4.23
CA PHE A 110 -12.53 7.05 -4.88
C PHE A 110 -13.20 6.62 -6.18
N GLU A 111 -12.50 5.88 -7.00
CA GLU A 111 -13.03 5.12 -8.13
C GLU A 111 -12.44 3.70 -8.14
N ILE A 112 -13.12 2.77 -8.80
CA ILE A 112 -12.74 1.36 -8.86
C ILE A 112 -12.55 0.96 -10.32
N ILE A 113 -11.42 0.33 -10.60
CA ILE A 113 -11.14 -0.33 -11.87
C ILE A 113 -11.04 -1.83 -11.58
N PHE A 114 -12.09 -2.57 -11.93
CA PHE A 114 -12.11 -4.02 -11.90
C PHE A 114 -11.55 -4.53 -13.23
N VAL A 115 -10.45 -5.28 -13.18
CA VAL A 115 -9.79 -5.78 -14.38
C VAL A 115 -9.85 -7.30 -14.39
N ASP A 116 -10.61 -7.84 -15.32
CA ASP A 116 -10.76 -9.27 -15.50
C ASP A 116 -9.72 -9.84 -16.47
N ASP A 117 -8.93 -10.78 -15.99
CA ASP A 117 -7.86 -11.44 -16.73
C ASP A 117 -8.33 -12.78 -17.34
N MET A 118 -9.42 -12.71 -18.14
CA MET A 118 -10.03 -13.85 -18.86
C MET A 118 -10.66 -14.89 -17.91
N SER A 119 -11.48 -14.48 -16.98
CA SER A 119 -12.24 -15.40 -16.14
C SER A 119 -13.21 -16.26 -16.95
N THR A 120 -13.41 -17.49 -16.50
CA THR A 120 -14.36 -18.45 -17.07
C THR A 120 -15.52 -18.76 -16.13
N ASP A 121 -15.50 -18.16 -14.92
CA ASP A 121 -16.54 -18.26 -13.90
C ASP A 121 -17.51 -17.07 -13.96
N ASN A 122 -18.33 -16.88 -12.91
CA ASN A 122 -19.28 -15.79 -12.85
C ASN A 122 -18.72 -14.47 -12.29
N SER A 123 -17.41 -14.33 -12.10
CA SER A 123 -16.80 -13.14 -11.46
C SER A 123 -17.22 -11.84 -12.14
N VAL A 124 -17.13 -11.77 -13.46
CA VAL A 124 -17.52 -10.57 -14.26
C VAL A 124 -19.01 -10.28 -14.10
N PHE A 125 -19.85 -11.31 -14.18
CA PHE A 125 -21.31 -11.15 -14.01
C PHE A 125 -21.66 -10.61 -12.61
N ILE A 126 -20.95 -11.07 -11.56
CA ILE A 126 -21.11 -10.55 -10.20
C ILE A 126 -20.68 -9.09 -10.14
N ALA A 127 -19.52 -8.73 -10.69
CA ALA A 127 -19.04 -7.35 -10.74
C ALA A 127 -20.03 -6.43 -11.48
N MET A 128 -20.63 -6.88 -12.60
CA MET A 128 -21.63 -6.13 -13.35
C MET A 128 -22.87 -5.76 -12.51
N LYS A 129 -23.29 -6.62 -11.58
CA LYS A 129 -24.42 -6.30 -10.66
C LYS A 129 -24.10 -5.11 -9.76
N TYR A 130 -22.84 -4.86 -9.49
CA TYR A 130 -22.39 -3.74 -8.66
C TYR A 130 -22.37 -2.40 -9.41
N LEU A 131 -22.36 -2.38 -10.74
CA LEU A 131 -22.51 -1.13 -11.52
C LEU A 131 -23.75 -0.35 -11.09
N SER A 132 -24.88 -1.05 -10.85
CA SER A 132 -26.11 -0.42 -10.39
C SER A 132 -26.07 0.00 -8.91
N LYS A 133 -25.32 -0.73 -8.07
CA LYS A 133 -25.14 -0.40 -6.65
C LYS A 133 -24.27 0.86 -6.50
N PHE A 134 -23.18 0.96 -7.24
CA PHE A 134 -22.29 2.13 -7.30
C PHE A 134 -22.86 3.29 -8.13
N GLY A 135 -24.03 3.13 -8.73
CA GLY A 135 -24.69 4.17 -9.54
C GLY A 135 -25.95 4.78 -8.93
N LYS A 136 -26.40 4.31 -7.75
CA LYS A 136 -27.68 4.72 -7.16
C LYS A 136 -27.70 6.18 -6.70
N ASP A 137 -26.63 6.63 -6.07
CA ASP A 137 -26.49 8.00 -5.59
C ASP A 137 -25.67 8.84 -6.56
N SER A 138 -25.92 10.15 -6.60
CA SER A 138 -25.23 11.07 -7.51
C SER A 138 -23.69 11.03 -7.36
N TRP A 139 -23.19 10.77 -6.14
CA TRP A 139 -21.76 10.67 -5.84
C TRP A 139 -21.13 9.31 -6.21
N GLN A 140 -21.97 8.28 -6.47
CA GLN A 140 -21.50 6.93 -6.84
C GLN A 140 -21.50 6.68 -8.35
N ARG A 141 -22.00 7.63 -9.16
CA ARG A 141 -22.07 7.46 -10.61
C ARG A 141 -20.69 7.27 -11.20
N ASN A 142 -20.56 6.22 -12.02
CA ASN A 142 -19.33 5.87 -12.74
C ASN A 142 -18.12 5.55 -11.84
N LYS A 143 -18.32 5.19 -10.58
CA LYS A 143 -17.23 4.82 -9.69
C LYS A 143 -16.62 3.45 -9.99
N LEU A 144 -17.36 2.55 -10.59
CA LEU A 144 -16.88 1.23 -10.99
C LEU A 144 -16.78 1.17 -12.52
N LYS A 145 -15.57 0.88 -13.01
CA LYS A 145 -15.28 0.51 -14.40
C LYS A 145 -14.90 -0.96 -14.44
N ILE A 146 -15.41 -1.71 -15.41
CA ILE A 146 -15.07 -3.10 -15.66
C ILE A 146 -14.29 -3.16 -16.97
N VAL A 147 -13.11 -3.76 -16.91
CA VAL A 147 -12.19 -3.96 -18.04
C VAL A 147 -11.96 -5.46 -18.17
N GLU A 148 -12.24 -6.02 -19.32
CA GLU A 148 -11.98 -7.42 -19.65
C GLU A 148 -10.79 -7.50 -20.60
N LEU A 149 -9.77 -8.29 -20.24
CA LEU A 149 -8.57 -8.43 -21.06
C LEU A 149 -8.80 -9.42 -22.20
N GLU A 150 -8.27 -9.14 -23.36
CA GLU A 150 -8.34 -10.02 -24.55
C GLU A 150 -7.32 -11.17 -24.51
N GLN A 151 -6.33 -11.09 -23.65
CA GLN A 151 -5.31 -12.10 -23.45
C GLN A 151 -4.87 -12.19 -21.99
N LYS A 152 -4.43 -13.39 -21.58
CA LYS A 152 -3.97 -13.64 -20.21
C LYS A 152 -2.69 -12.86 -19.90
N ARG A 153 -2.73 -12.00 -18.88
CA ARG A 153 -1.59 -11.14 -18.46
C ARG A 153 -1.20 -11.32 -16.99
N TYR A 154 -1.93 -12.15 -16.24
CA TYR A 154 -1.79 -12.38 -14.80
C TYR A 154 -2.02 -11.10 -13.98
N ASN A 155 -1.87 -11.20 -12.66
CA ASN A 155 -2.15 -10.08 -11.75
C ASN A 155 -1.36 -8.82 -12.10
N GLY A 156 -0.08 -8.95 -12.46
CA GLY A 156 0.78 -7.82 -12.83
C GLY A 156 0.24 -7.07 -14.05
N GLY A 157 -0.11 -7.80 -15.11
CA GLY A 157 -0.69 -7.22 -16.30
C GLY A 157 -2.07 -6.60 -16.06
N ALA A 158 -2.91 -7.25 -15.25
CA ALA A 158 -4.22 -6.71 -14.87
C ALA A 158 -4.09 -5.41 -14.06
N ARG A 159 -3.13 -5.33 -13.12
CA ARG A 159 -2.88 -4.08 -12.37
C ARG A 159 -2.33 -2.98 -13.27
N ASN A 160 -1.39 -3.29 -14.19
CA ASN A 160 -0.87 -2.32 -15.16
C ASN A 160 -1.99 -1.79 -16.07
N GLU A 161 -2.87 -2.66 -16.56
CA GLU A 161 -4.02 -2.24 -17.35
C GLU A 161 -4.95 -1.34 -16.53
N GLY A 162 -5.20 -1.70 -15.25
CA GLY A 162 -5.99 -0.89 -14.35
C GLY A 162 -5.48 0.55 -14.22
N TYR A 163 -4.16 0.75 -14.19
CA TYR A 163 -3.55 2.08 -14.16
C TYR A 163 -3.94 2.94 -15.38
N LEU A 164 -4.04 2.35 -16.56
CA LEU A 164 -4.38 3.06 -17.79
C LEU A 164 -5.84 3.53 -17.84
N HIS A 165 -6.71 2.90 -17.04
CA HIS A 165 -8.13 3.23 -16.98
C HIS A 165 -8.51 4.19 -15.86
N LEU A 166 -7.54 4.63 -15.04
CA LEU A 166 -7.76 5.62 -14.00
C LEU A 166 -8.07 7.00 -14.58
N SER A 167 -8.99 7.71 -13.96
CA SER A 167 -9.29 9.10 -14.30
C SER A 167 -8.09 10.01 -13.99
N ASP A 168 -7.99 11.13 -14.70
CA ASP A 168 -6.84 12.05 -14.56
C ASP A 168 -6.71 12.65 -13.16
N ASP A 169 -7.81 12.86 -12.47
CA ASP A 169 -7.89 13.44 -11.13
C ASP A 169 -7.58 12.45 -9.99
N VAL A 170 -7.32 11.17 -10.29
CA VAL A 170 -6.81 10.21 -9.30
C VAL A 170 -5.39 10.59 -8.91
N GLU A 171 -5.16 10.72 -7.60
CA GLU A 171 -3.86 11.09 -7.04
C GLU A 171 -3.09 9.89 -6.49
N TYR A 172 -3.81 8.93 -5.90
CA TYR A 172 -3.22 7.73 -5.30
C TYR A 172 -3.90 6.47 -5.80
N VAL A 173 -3.14 5.38 -5.84
CA VAL A 173 -3.61 4.07 -6.29
C VAL A 173 -3.47 3.06 -5.15
N PHE A 174 -4.52 2.26 -4.97
CA PHE A 174 -4.55 1.17 -4.01
C PHE A 174 -5.02 -0.12 -4.71
N CYS A 175 -4.15 -1.13 -4.77
CA CYS A 175 -4.53 -2.44 -5.30
C CYS A 175 -5.17 -3.29 -4.20
N VAL A 176 -6.34 -3.84 -4.47
CA VAL A 176 -7.09 -4.75 -3.60
C VAL A 176 -7.36 -6.03 -4.37
N ASP A 177 -6.86 -7.16 -3.89
CA ASP A 177 -7.03 -8.44 -4.57
C ASP A 177 -8.48 -8.95 -4.44
N SER A 178 -8.98 -9.63 -5.46
CA SER A 178 -10.38 -10.08 -5.55
C SER A 178 -10.80 -11.08 -4.47
N ASP A 179 -9.86 -11.72 -3.81
CA ASP A 179 -10.08 -12.65 -2.69
C ASP A 179 -9.91 -12.03 -1.32
N ASP A 180 -9.53 -10.73 -1.27
CA ASP A 180 -9.30 -9.93 -0.08
C ASP A 180 -10.38 -8.85 0.10
N TRP A 181 -10.33 -8.09 1.20
CA TRP A 181 -11.28 -6.99 1.45
C TRP A 181 -10.71 -5.91 2.37
N LEU A 182 -11.35 -4.74 2.40
CA LEU A 182 -11.01 -3.67 3.33
C LEU A 182 -11.45 -4.03 4.76
N TYR A 183 -10.61 -3.72 5.75
CA TYR A 183 -10.76 -4.17 7.12
C TYR A 183 -12.06 -3.71 7.78
N ASP A 184 -12.40 -2.43 7.64
CA ASP A 184 -13.63 -1.84 8.14
C ASP A 184 -14.14 -0.72 7.23
N LYS A 185 -15.31 -0.17 7.54
CA LYS A 185 -15.92 0.92 6.78
C LYS A 185 -15.15 2.25 6.81
N HIS A 186 -14.12 2.39 7.65
CA HIS A 186 -13.28 3.57 7.80
C HIS A 186 -11.89 3.40 7.19
N SER A 187 -11.60 2.27 6.56
CA SER A 187 -10.28 1.96 6.00
C SER A 187 -9.78 3.02 5.02
N LEU A 188 -10.61 3.45 4.07
CA LEU A 188 -10.23 4.52 3.12
C LEU A 188 -10.12 5.91 3.78
N GLU A 189 -10.90 6.19 4.81
CA GLU A 189 -10.80 7.42 5.59
C GLU A 189 -9.48 7.48 6.35
N LYS A 190 -9.06 6.35 6.96
CA LYS A 190 -7.75 6.21 7.60
C LYS A 190 -6.62 6.43 6.61
N ILE A 191 -6.72 5.82 5.44
CA ILE A 191 -5.76 6.00 4.34
C ILE A 191 -5.69 7.48 3.96
N ASN A 192 -6.81 8.13 3.63
CA ASN A 192 -6.82 9.55 3.23
C ASN A 192 -6.21 10.46 4.30
N THR A 193 -6.55 10.23 5.56
CA THR A 193 -5.97 10.97 6.69
C THR A 193 -4.45 10.81 6.74
N SER A 194 -3.93 9.61 6.42
CA SER A 194 -2.50 9.31 6.43
C SER A 194 -1.76 9.88 5.22
N LEU A 195 -2.45 10.21 4.14
CA LEU A 195 -1.88 10.84 2.94
C LEU A 195 -1.65 12.35 3.07
N ARG A 196 -2.02 12.99 4.21
CA ARG A 196 -1.92 14.44 4.39
C ARG A 196 -0.54 15.04 4.14
N MET A 197 0.53 14.27 4.44
CA MET A 197 1.90 14.70 4.15
C MET A 197 2.30 14.50 2.69
N ASN A 198 1.35 14.09 1.85
CA ASN A 198 1.52 13.84 0.44
C ASN A 198 2.70 12.90 0.11
N PRO A 199 2.86 11.77 0.84
CA PRO A 199 3.97 10.84 0.61
C PRO A 199 3.87 10.19 -0.76
N ASP A 200 5.01 9.76 -1.31
CA ASP A 200 5.03 8.97 -2.54
C ASP A 200 4.41 7.58 -2.34
N VAL A 201 4.59 7.02 -1.13
CA VAL A 201 4.03 5.71 -0.74
C VAL A 201 3.51 5.77 0.70
N LEU A 202 2.31 5.26 0.91
CA LEU A 202 1.79 4.95 2.24
C LEU A 202 1.77 3.43 2.41
N PHE A 203 2.57 2.90 3.32
CA PHE A 203 2.48 1.52 3.76
C PHE A 203 1.40 1.38 4.82
N VAL A 204 0.53 0.38 4.68
CA VAL A 204 -0.63 0.20 5.56
C VAL A 204 -0.59 -1.15 6.27
N GLY A 205 -1.17 -1.21 7.47
CA GLY A 205 -1.30 -2.44 8.22
C GLY A 205 -2.28 -3.42 7.57
N LEU A 206 -1.94 -4.71 7.68
CA LEU A 206 -2.74 -5.83 7.19
C LEU A 206 -3.21 -6.68 8.38
N ALA A 207 -4.44 -7.17 8.30
CA ALA A 207 -4.94 -8.26 9.13
C ALA A 207 -5.02 -9.55 8.30
N GLU A 208 -4.83 -10.69 8.92
CA GLU A 208 -5.01 -12.00 8.28
C GLU A 208 -6.34 -12.63 8.72
N TYR A 209 -7.03 -13.26 7.79
CA TYR A 209 -8.25 -14.02 8.04
C TYR A 209 -8.00 -15.51 7.77
N ASP A 210 -8.18 -16.33 8.81
CA ASP A 210 -7.94 -17.77 8.79
C ASP A 210 -9.21 -18.64 8.67
N GLY A 211 -10.37 -17.97 8.50
CA GLY A 211 -11.67 -18.61 8.43
C GLY A 211 -12.46 -18.54 9.76
N ASN A 212 -11.82 -18.32 10.88
CA ASN A 212 -12.46 -18.29 12.20
C ASN A 212 -12.45 -16.88 12.80
N THR A 213 -11.28 -16.25 12.79
CA THR A 213 -11.06 -14.92 13.37
C THR A 213 -10.24 -14.05 12.42
N THR A 214 -10.42 -12.73 12.52
CA THR A 214 -9.53 -11.79 11.88
C THR A 214 -8.40 -11.46 12.84
N ILE A 215 -7.15 -11.70 12.44
CA ILE A 215 -5.97 -11.42 13.25
C ILE A 215 -5.49 -10.00 12.94
N ASN A 216 -5.53 -9.12 13.95
CA ASN A 216 -5.26 -7.68 13.74
C ASN A 216 -3.76 -7.34 13.57
N ASP A 217 -2.84 -8.22 13.97
CA ASP A 217 -1.43 -7.84 14.19
C ASP A 217 -0.46 -8.49 13.20
N SER A 218 -0.92 -9.08 12.11
CA SER A 218 -0.08 -9.98 11.35
C SER A 218 1.03 -9.30 10.56
N ARG A 219 0.79 -8.09 10.07
CA ARG A 219 1.77 -7.37 9.22
C ARG A 219 1.60 -5.86 9.35
N ILE A 220 2.11 -5.31 10.44
CA ILE A 220 2.17 -3.87 10.65
C ILE A 220 3.54 -3.38 10.19
N PRO A 221 3.61 -2.53 9.16
CA PRO A 221 4.87 -1.97 8.73
C PRO A 221 5.43 -1.04 9.82
N THR A 222 6.73 -1.17 10.09
CA THR A 222 7.46 -0.38 11.11
C THR A 222 8.70 0.28 10.55
N TYR A 223 8.73 0.49 9.23
CA TYR A 223 9.91 0.99 8.52
C TYR A 223 10.34 2.36 9.02
N LEU A 224 11.62 2.51 9.32
CA LEU A 224 12.25 3.75 9.79
C LEU A 224 12.98 4.49 8.66
N ASP A 225 13.40 3.76 7.63
CA ASP A 225 14.02 4.33 6.45
C ASP A 225 13.63 3.54 5.18
N LYS A 226 14.01 4.07 4.01
CA LYS A 226 13.67 3.44 2.73
C LYS A 226 14.32 2.06 2.55
N TYR A 227 15.44 1.80 3.18
CA TYR A 227 16.12 0.51 3.04
C TYR A 227 15.40 -0.58 3.82
N GLU A 228 14.89 -0.25 5.01
CA GLU A 228 14.00 -1.17 5.73
C GLU A 228 12.71 -1.42 4.94
N ALA A 229 12.16 -0.38 4.28
CA ALA A 229 11.02 -0.54 3.41
C ALA A 229 11.35 -1.42 2.20
N ILE A 230 12.55 -1.31 1.62
CA ILE A 230 13.03 -2.17 0.53
C ILE A 230 13.18 -3.63 0.99
N GLU A 231 13.72 -3.87 2.19
CA GLU A 231 13.88 -5.21 2.77
C GLU A 231 12.55 -5.81 3.23
N GLY A 232 11.67 -4.96 3.75
CA GLY A 232 10.32 -5.33 4.14
C GLY A 232 9.51 -5.71 2.90
N TRP A 233 8.87 -6.87 2.94
CA TRP A 233 8.06 -7.31 1.82
C TRP A 233 6.57 -7.20 2.11
N SER A 234 5.84 -6.57 1.16
CA SER A 234 4.38 -6.66 1.11
C SER A 234 3.93 -6.60 -0.35
N GLY A 235 3.33 -7.66 -0.83
CA GLY A 235 2.69 -7.70 -2.16
C GLY A 235 1.52 -6.72 -2.23
N VAL A 236 0.74 -6.66 -1.17
CA VAL A 236 -0.39 -5.76 -0.96
C VAL A 236 -0.07 -4.77 0.18
N GLY A 237 -0.98 -3.86 0.49
CA GLY A 237 -0.79 -2.92 1.62
C GLY A 237 0.09 -1.71 1.28
N LYS A 238 0.06 -1.26 0.02
CA LYS A 238 0.68 -0.02 -0.42
C LYS A 238 -0.34 0.87 -1.11
N VAL A 239 -0.43 2.11 -0.68
CA VAL A 239 -1.12 3.19 -1.40
C VAL A 239 -0.04 4.06 -2.03
N ILE A 240 -0.02 4.13 -3.34
CA ILE A 240 1.11 4.68 -4.11
C ILE A 240 0.61 5.90 -4.89
N LYS A 241 1.40 6.98 -4.91
CA LYS A 241 1.12 8.10 -5.80
C LYS A 241 0.97 7.61 -7.23
N LYS A 242 -0.11 8.00 -7.91
CA LYS A 242 -0.40 7.56 -9.28
C LYS A 242 0.77 7.81 -10.22
N GLU A 243 1.37 8.99 -10.16
CA GLU A 243 2.52 9.35 -11.00
C GLU A 243 3.75 8.44 -10.78
N LEU A 244 3.97 7.95 -9.56
CA LEU A 244 5.04 6.99 -9.26
C LEU A 244 4.66 5.59 -9.76
N ALA A 245 3.43 5.13 -9.49
CA ALA A 245 2.96 3.81 -9.88
C ALA A 245 2.99 3.61 -11.41
N MET A 246 2.72 4.67 -12.18
CA MET A 246 2.67 4.65 -13.64
C MET A 246 4.01 4.89 -14.34
N LYS A 247 5.10 5.15 -13.60
CA LYS A 247 6.42 5.19 -14.23
C LYS A 247 6.77 3.85 -14.84
N GLN A 248 7.35 3.86 -16.05
CA GLN A 248 7.70 2.63 -16.78
C GLN A 248 8.56 1.67 -15.95
N GLU A 249 9.50 2.23 -15.18
CA GLU A 249 10.37 1.47 -14.29
C GLU A 249 9.67 0.92 -13.04
N CYS A 250 8.46 1.39 -12.71
CA CYS A 250 7.68 1.00 -11.54
C CYS A 250 6.55 0.03 -11.84
N LEU A 251 6.28 -0.24 -13.13
CA LEU A 251 5.22 -1.16 -13.54
C LEU A 251 5.49 -2.59 -13.04
N TYR A 252 4.41 -3.34 -12.85
CA TYR A 252 4.49 -4.76 -12.54
C TYR A 252 5.13 -5.55 -13.70
N ASP A 253 5.85 -6.62 -13.36
CA ASP A 253 6.30 -7.59 -14.35
C ASP A 253 5.10 -8.43 -14.79
N GLU A 254 4.90 -8.59 -16.10
CA GLU A 254 3.73 -9.29 -16.64
C GLU A 254 4.04 -10.75 -16.98
N GLY A 255 3.00 -11.59 -16.99
CA GLY A 255 3.13 -13.00 -17.35
C GLY A 255 3.89 -13.84 -16.32
N THR A 256 3.89 -13.43 -15.06
CA THR A 256 4.46 -14.15 -13.92
C THR A 256 3.49 -14.12 -12.74
N LEU A 257 3.60 -15.11 -11.83
CA LEU A 257 2.85 -15.18 -10.58
C LEU A 257 3.58 -14.52 -9.39
N LYS A 258 4.75 -13.94 -9.62
CA LYS A 258 5.61 -13.35 -8.57
C LYS A 258 5.94 -11.88 -8.88
N GLU A 259 5.03 -11.19 -9.51
CA GLU A 259 5.16 -9.83 -10.02
C GLU A 259 5.30 -8.78 -8.93
N ASP A 260 4.75 -9.06 -7.77
CA ASP A 260 4.63 -8.14 -6.63
C ASP A 260 5.97 -7.83 -5.97
N ARG A 261 6.90 -8.79 -5.96
CA ARG A 261 8.23 -8.64 -5.34
C ARG A 261 9.08 -7.58 -6.03
N ASN A 262 9.22 -7.71 -7.34
CA ASN A 262 10.00 -6.75 -8.13
C ASN A 262 9.34 -5.39 -8.17
N GLN A 263 8.01 -5.34 -8.27
CA GLN A 263 7.28 -4.09 -8.21
C GLN A 263 7.50 -3.35 -6.88
N HIS A 264 7.48 -4.07 -5.75
CA HIS A 264 7.78 -3.50 -4.45
C HIS A 264 9.17 -2.82 -4.43
N PHE A 265 10.18 -3.50 -4.97
CA PHE A 265 11.53 -2.92 -5.11
C PHE A 265 11.55 -1.67 -5.97
N LYS A 266 10.98 -1.76 -7.16
CA LYS A 266 10.92 -0.65 -8.12
C LYS A 266 10.30 0.58 -7.48
N ILE A 267 9.20 0.41 -6.75
CA ILE A 267 8.54 1.49 -6.01
C ILE A 267 9.45 2.05 -4.90
N CYS A 268 10.00 1.19 -4.03
CA CYS A 268 10.81 1.65 -2.90
C CYS A 268 12.11 2.32 -3.32
N ILE A 269 12.73 1.88 -4.43
CA ILE A 269 13.94 2.54 -4.95
C ILE A 269 13.61 3.94 -5.51
N ASN A 270 12.46 4.08 -6.18
CA ASN A 270 12.08 5.30 -6.88
C ASN A 270 11.27 6.29 -6.04
N MET A 271 10.78 5.90 -4.85
CA MET A 271 10.11 6.82 -3.94
C MET A 271 11.10 7.79 -3.29
N LYS A 272 10.67 9.01 -3.06
CA LYS A 272 11.44 10.06 -2.35
C LYS A 272 11.15 10.00 -0.86
N ASP A 273 9.88 9.81 -0.52
CA ASP A 273 9.40 9.74 0.85
C ASP A 273 8.28 8.70 0.99
N PHE A 274 7.98 8.34 2.22
CA PHE A 274 6.89 7.44 2.53
C PHE A 274 6.30 7.73 3.92
N ALA A 275 5.09 7.23 4.12
CA ALA A 275 4.42 7.21 5.42
C ALA A 275 4.01 5.78 5.79
N VAL A 276 3.70 5.57 7.07
CA VAL A 276 3.25 4.28 7.60
C VAL A 276 1.97 4.46 8.39
N LEU A 277 0.93 3.72 8.03
CA LEU A 277 -0.29 3.58 8.82
C LEU A 277 -0.24 2.24 9.56
N SER A 278 -0.02 2.28 10.87
CA SER A 278 0.17 1.07 11.69
C SER A 278 -1.12 0.30 11.96
N GLU A 279 -2.30 0.89 11.71
CA GLU A 279 -3.57 0.19 11.87
C GLU A 279 -3.89 -0.67 10.65
N PRO A 280 -4.53 -1.82 10.82
CA PRO A 280 -5.00 -2.62 9.70
C PRO A 280 -6.13 -1.89 8.95
N VAL A 281 -6.00 -1.83 7.63
CA VAL A 281 -7.02 -1.31 6.72
C VAL A 281 -7.36 -2.32 5.62
N TYR A 282 -6.62 -3.40 5.57
CA TYR A 282 -6.73 -4.45 4.57
C TYR A 282 -6.77 -5.81 5.25
N VAL A 283 -7.57 -6.74 4.76
CA VAL A 283 -7.65 -8.11 5.25
C VAL A 283 -7.17 -9.06 4.17
N TRP A 284 -6.10 -9.78 4.45
CA TRP A 284 -5.60 -10.86 3.62
C TRP A 284 -6.31 -12.17 3.96
N ASN A 285 -7.00 -12.73 2.98
CA ASN A 285 -7.76 -13.96 3.14
C ASN A 285 -6.89 -15.20 2.89
N ARG A 286 -6.53 -15.87 3.98
CA ARG A 286 -5.73 -17.11 3.95
C ARG A 286 -6.55 -18.37 3.64
N THR A 287 -7.88 -18.25 3.59
CA THR A 287 -8.78 -19.42 3.40
C THR A 287 -9.00 -19.78 1.94
N ASN A 288 -8.57 -18.92 1.01
CA ASN A 288 -8.76 -19.16 -0.42
C ASN A 288 -7.82 -20.26 -0.93
N THR A 289 -8.36 -21.46 -1.08
CA THR A 289 -7.62 -22.64 -1.62
C THR A 289 -7.36 -22.56 -3.12
N LYS A 290 -8.00 -21.61 -3.82
CA LYS A 290 -7.81 -21.33 -5.24
C LYS A 290 -6.88 -20.13 -5.50
N SER A 291 -6.34 -19.54 -4.45
CA SER A 291 -5.36 -18.44 -4.57
C SER A 291 -4.10 -18.93 -5.29
N VAL A 292 -3.47 -18.03 -6.03
CA VAL A 292 -2.17 -18.25 -6.69
C VAL A 292 -1.12 -18.82 -5.73
N THR A 293 -1.16 -18.43 -4.47
CA THR A 293 -0.25 -18.92 -3.43
C THR A 293 -0.54 -20.36 -2.99
N THR A 294 -1.73 -20.88 -3.27
CA THR A 294 -2.16 -22.26 -2.91
C THR A 294 -2.16 -23.22 -4.09
N ILE A 295 -2.40 -22.73 -5.31
CA ILE A 295 -2.36 -23.55 -6.53
C ILE A 295 -0.90 -23.69 -6.97
N ARG A 296 -0.33 -24.87 -6.77
CA ARG A 296 1.03 -25.20 -7.22
C ARG A 296 1.02 -26.07 -8.46
N ASP A 297 0.56 -25.52 -9.62
CA ASP A 297 0.91 -26.13 -10.89
C ASP A 297 2.41 -25.98 -11.09
N LYS A 298 3.12 -27.13 -11.12
CA LYS A 298 4.59 -27.17 -11.14
C LYS A 298 5.17 -26.48 -12.39
N ILE A 299 4.46 -26.52 -13.52
CA ILE A 299 4.94 -25.92 -14.76
C ILE A 299 4.79 -24.41 -14.70
N ILE A 300 3.60 -23.91 -14.35
CA ILE A 300 3.32 -22.48 -14.24
C ILE A 300 4.19 -21.86 -13.14
N TRP A 301 4.30 -22.52 -12.00
CA TRP A 301 5.11 -22.06 -10.87
C TRP A 301 6.60 -22.04 -11.21
N GLY A 302 7.13 -23.12 -11.82
CA GLY A 302 8.52 -23.20 -12.24
C GLY A 302 8.88 -22.14 -13.30
N THR A 303 8.03 -21.93 -14.29
CA THR A 303 8.22 -20.90 -15.32
C THR A 303 8.21 -19.49 -14.69
N SER A 304 7.27 -19.22 -13.78
CA SER A 304 7.20 -17.95 -13.06
C SER A 304 8.43 -17.71 -12.19
N THR A 305 8.97 -18.76 -11.57
CA THR A 305 10.19 -18.66 -10.73
C THR A 305 11.42 -18.32 -11.59
N ILE A 306 11.60 -18.97 -12.74
CA ILE A 306 12.69 -18.65 -13.67
C ILE A 306 12.58 -17.22 -14.16
N ARG A 307 11.37 -16.79 -14.54
CA ARG A 307 11.13 -15.44 -15.01
C ARG A 307 11.40 -14.42 -13.92
N ASN A 308 10.90 -14.64 -12.70
CA ASN A 308 11.17 -13.76 -11.55
C ASN A 308 12.68 -13.62 -11.27
N TYR A 309 13.46 -14.70 -11.40
CA TYR A 309 14.92 -14.62 -11.29
C TYR A 309 15.53 -13.74 -12.38
N ALA A 310 15.13 -13.92 -13.64
CA ALA A 310 15.62 -13.12 -14.76
C ALA A 310 15.29 -11.63 -14.59
N ASP A 311 14.06 -11.33 -14.17
CA ASP A 311 13.60 -9.97 -13.95
C ASP A 311 14.30 -9.33 -12.74
N THR A 312 14.52 -10.09 -11.65
CA THR A 312 15.30 -9.64 -10.47
C THR A 312 16.75 -9.35 -10.84
N LEU A 313 17.37 -10.19 -11.65
CA LEU A 313 18.75 -9.98 -12.12
C LEU A 313 18.83 -8.74 -13.00
N LYS A 314 17.89 -8.55 -13.93
CA LYS A 314 17.79 -7.35 -14.76
C LYS A 314 17.65 -6.11 -13.91
N LEU A 315 16.78 -6.15 -12.90
CA LEU A 315 16.57 -5.04 -11.96
C LEU A 315 17.86 -4.71 -11.21
N TYR A 316 18.56 -5.72 -10.68
CA TYR A 316 19.87 -5.53 -10.05
C TYR A 316 20.87 -4.85 -10.97
N LEU A 317 21.01 -5.32 -12.20
CA LEU A 317 21.95 -4.74 -13.17
C LEU A 317 21.60 -3.29 -13.53
N THR A 318 20.31 -2.92 -13.50
CA THR A 318 19.85 -1.54 -13.74
C THR A 318 20.28 -0.57 -12.64
N TYR A 319 20.24 -1.01 -11.38
CA TYR A 319 20.51 -0.14 -10.22
C TYR A 319 21.92 -0.33 -9.62
N LYS A 320 22.67 -1.30 -10.09
CA LYS A 320 24.00 -1.62 -9.59
C LYS A 320 24.94 -0.40 -9.66
N GLY A 321 25.60 -0.10 -8.55
CA GLY A 321 26.56 0.99 -8.42
C GLY A 321 25.94 2.36 -8.12
N GLN A 322 24.60 2.46 -7.98
CA GLN A 322 23.94 3.71 -7.63
C GLN A 322 23.93 3.96 -6.10
N ASP A 323 23.87 2.89 -5.31
CA ASP A 323 23.85 2.94 -3.84
C ASP A 323 24.38 1.61 -3.29
N GLU A 324 25.39 1.64 -2.43
CA GLU A 324 26.04 0.43 -1.91
C GLU A 324 25.10 -0.46 -1.07
N ARG A 325 24.17 0.14 -0.31
CA ARG A 325 23.22 -0.61 0.50
C ARG A 325 22.16 -1.27 -0.38
N ILE A 326 21.65 -0.56 -1.39
CA ILE A 326 20.76 -1.14 -2.41
C ILE A 326 21.46 -2.28 -3.14
N ASP A 327 22.72 -2.10 -3.53
CA ASP A 327 23.52 -3.15 -4.18
C ASP A 327 23.61 -4.41 -3.32
N SER A 328 23.84 -4.25 -2.02
CA SER A 328 23.91 -5.38 -1.07
C SER A 328 22.56 -6.12 -0.98
N ILE A 329 21.47 -5.39 -0.79
CA ILE A 329 20.12 -5.93 -0.72
C ILE A 329 19.78 -6.69 -2.02
N MET A 330 20.04 -6.07 -3.15
CA MET A 330 19.74 -6.67 -4.47
C MET A 330 20.58 -7.91 -4.76
N LYS A 331 21.86 -7.93 -4.38
CA LYS A 331 22.70 -9.13 -4.50
C LYS A 331 22.13 -10.30 -3.71
N GLN A 332 21.69 -10.04 -2.49
CA GLN A 332 21.06 -11.07 -1.66
C GLN A 332 19.79 -11.61 -2.32
N ARG A 333 18.96 -10.72 -2.88
CA ARG A 333 17.75 -11.16 -3.58
C ARG A 333 18.01 -11.96 -4.84
N VAL A 334 18.97 -11.55 -5.66
CA VAL A 334 19.39 -12.33 -6.83
C VAL A 334 19.84 -13.73 -6.40
N LYS A 335 20.58 -13.84 -5.29
CA LYS A 335 20.99 -15.14 -4.72
C LYS A 335 19.76 -15.96 -4.33
N LEU A 336 18.84 -15.41 -3.57
CA LEU A 336 17.64 -16.09 -3.09
C LEU A 336 16.72 -16.55 -4.24
N THR A 337 16.49 -15.70 -5.24
CA THR A 337 15.69 -16.08 -6.41
C THR A 337 16.37 -17.13 -7.26
N LYS A 338 17.71 -17.15 -7.32
CA LYS A 338 18.48 -18.22 -7.97
C LYS A 338 18.32 -19.56 -7.23
N GLU A 339 18.42 -19.55 -5.91
CA GLU A 339 18.19 -20.73 -5.07
C GLU A 339 16.77 -21.28 -5.22
N GLU A 340 15.75 -20.42 -5.36
CA GLU A 340 14.40 -20.85 -5.71
C GLU A 340 14.33 -21.60 -7.03
N VAL A 341 15.04 -21.14 -8.06
CA VAL A 341 15.10 -21.84 -9.37
C VAL A 341 15.77 -23.21 -9.22
N GLU A 342 16.90 -23.26 -8.50
CA GLU A 342 17.66 -24.51 -8.28
C GLU A 342 16.86 -25.55 -7.49
N ASN A 343 16.01 -25.10 -6.56
CA ASN A 343 15.14 -25.96 -5.74
C ASN A 343 13.76 -26.24 -6.37
N GLY A 344 13.58 -25.97 -7.66
CA GLY A 344 12.31 -26.21 -8.36
C GLY A 344 11.13 -25.34 -7.91
N GLY A 345 11.42 -24.19 -7.29
CA GLY A 345 10.42 -23.23 -6.82
C GLY A 345 9.91 -23.44 -5.40
N ASP A 346 10.43 -24.42 -4.67
CA ASP A 346 9.98 -24.80 -3.32
C ASP A 346 10.71 -24.06 -2.16
N ALA A 347 11.32 -22.92 -2.43
CA ALA A 347 11.91 -22.13 -1.34
C ALA A 347 10.82 -21.67 -0.36
N GLN A 348 10.89 -22.11 0.87
CA GLN A 348 10.08 -21.61 1.99
C GLN A 348 10.59 -20.19 2.36
N TRP A 349 9.71 -19.22 2.26
CA TRP A 349 9.90 -17.84 2.75
C TRP A 349 9.11 -17.60 4.00
#